data_d23f85e4a099a40de0ac1fcd989e0870
#
_entry.id   d23f85e4a099a40de0ac1fcd989e0870
#
_cell.length_a   1.000
_cell.length_b   1.000
_cell.length_c   1.000
_cell.angle_alpha   90.00
_cell.angle_beta   90.00
_cell.angle_gamma   90.00
#
_symmetry.space_group_name_H-M   'P 1'
#
loop_
_entity.id
_entity.type
_entity.pdbx_description
1 polymer ?
#
loop_
_entity_poly.entity_id
_entity_poly.type
_entity_poly.pdbx_seq_one_letter_code
_entity_poly.pdbx_strand_id
1 'polypeptide(L)'
;LLPQVKEHVHVPLIYAGGLYNASTLHAAKFLGASGFQVGSLLLKSKESALLDFEKARLSGVNESDIVLTRSFSGRYARGIKNKFIEALEAAQKILPYPYQNTLTGELRRVARINRNADFINIWTGQSIHSYSELSTADIIRSLIEEVEILHTSLVV
;
A
#
# COMPACT_ATOMS: atom_id res chain seq x y z
N LEU A 1 -17.61 -2.01 -5.46
CA LEU A 1 -16.86 -2.31 -6.69
C LEU A 1 -16.83 -3.82 -6.97
N LEU A 2 -16.29 -4.68 -6.06
CA LEU A 2 -16.10 -6.12 -6.34
C LEU A 2 -17.42 -6.83 -6.73
N PRO A 3 -18.55 -6.71 -6.01
CA PRO A 3 -19.81 -7.29 -6.42
C PRO A 3 -20.27 -6.81 -7.80
N GLN A 4 -20.19 -5.51 -8.07
CA GLN A 4 -20.54 -4.92 -9.37
C GLN A 4 -19.72 -5.51 -10.53
N VAL A 5 -18.40 -5.68 -10.33
CA VAL A 5 -17.53 -6.33 -11.34
C VAL A 5 -17.94 -7.78 -11.54
N LYS A 6 -18.23 -8.50 -10.43
CA LYS A 6 -18.64 -9.92 -10.47
C LYS A 6 -19.92 -10.17 -11.26
N GLU A 7 -20.86 -9.23 -11.25
CA GLU A 7 -22.09 -9.30 -12.05
C GLU A 7 -21.84 -9.23 -13.56
N HIS A 8 -20.72 -8.61 -14.00
CA HIS A 8 -20.45 -8.33 -15.41
C HIS A 8 -19.35 -9.21 -16.02
N VAL A 9 -18.59 -9.98 -15.20
CA VAL A 9 -17.49 -10.82 -15.70
C VAL A 9 -17.59 -12.24 -15.17
N HIS A 10 -17.20 -13.21 -16.01
CA HIS A 10 -17.26 -14.65 -15.71
C HIS A 10 -15.88 -15.27 -15.52
N VAL A 11 -14.82 -14.45 -15.48
CA VAL A 11 -13.45 -14.91 -15.21
C VAL A 11 -13.16 -14.86 -13.71
N PRO A 12 -12.15 -15.62 -13.22
CA PRO A 12 -11.68 -15.49 -11.84
C PRO A 12 -11.22 -14.07 -11.53
N LEU A 13 -11.68 -13.52 -10.39
CA LEU A 13 -11.36 -12.17 -9.96
C LEU A 13 -10.30 -12.19 -8.86
N ILE A 14 -9.17 -11.52 -9.09
CA ILE A 14 -8.16 -11.27 -8.07
C ILE A 14 -8.42 -9.88 -7.47
N TYR A 15 -8.75 -9.87 -6.18
CA TYR A 15 -9.01 -8.64 -5.44
C TYR A 15 -7.74 -8.08 -4.81
N ALA A 16 -7.55 -6.76 -4.95
CA ALA A 16 -6.40 -6.04 -4.40
C ALA A 16 -6.85 -4.76 -3.67
N GLY A 17 -6.22 -4.48 -2.56
CA GLY A 17 -6.45 -3.28 -1.74
C GLY A 17 -7.27 -3.54 -0.48
N GLY A 18 -6.85 -2.96 0.63
CA GLY A 18 -7.54 -3.11 1.92
C GLY A 18 -7.40 -4.48 2.58
N LEU A 19 -6.54 -5.36 2.06
CA LEU A 19 -6.34 -6.71 2.59
C LEU A 19 -5.13 -6.73 3.52
N TYR A 20 -5.35 -7.09 4.80
CA TYR A 20 -4.29 -7.09 5.81
C TYR A 20 -4.47 -8.13 6.94
N ASN A 21 -5.59 -8.83 7.00
CA ASN A 21 -5.87 -9.90 7.95
C ASN A 21 -6.89 -10.90 7.39
N ALA A 22 -7.12 -12.00 8.12
CA ALA A 22 -8.05 -13.04 7.73
C ALA A 22 -9.47 -12.52 7.48
N SER A 23 -9.98 -11.63 8.33
CA SER A 23 -11.34 -11.09 8.19
C SER A 23 -11.53 -10.32 6.88
N THR A 24 -10.54 -9.52 6.47
CA THR A 24 -10.61 -8.77 5.21
C THR A 24 -10.54 -9.68 3.98
N LEU A 25 -9.76 -10.78 4.07
CA LEU A 25 -9.70 -11.79 3.01
C LEU A 25 -11.03 -12.57 2.91
N HIS A 26 -11.60 -12.98 4.05
CA HIS A 26 -12.90 -13.65 4.07
C HIS A 26 -14.01 -12.77 3.51
N ALA A 27 -14.05 -11.50 3.91
CA ALA A 27 -15.02 -10.55 3.37
C ALA A 27 -14.90 -10.41 1.84
N ALA A 28 -13.68 -10.29 1.31
CA ALA A 28 -13.47 -10.21 -0.14
C ALA A 28 -13.84 -11.54 -0.85
N LYS A 29 -13.54 -12.69 -0.24
CA LYS A 29 -13.95 -14.00 -0.76
C LYS A 29 -15.46 -14.14 -0.80
N PHE A 30 -16.15 -13.75 0.27
CA PHE A 30 -17.61 -13.75 0.35
C PHE A 30 -18.25 -12.87 -0.74
N LEU A 31 -17.61 -11.72 -1.04
CA LEU A 31 -18.05 -10.80 -2.10
C LEU A 31 -17.70 -11.29 -3.51
N GLY A 32 -17.08 -12.47 -3.66
CA GLY A 32 -16.86 -13.12 -4.94
C GLY A 32 -15.41 -13.07 -5.48
N ALA A 33 -14.42 -12.69 -4.67
CA ALA A 33 -13.02 -12.81 -5.05
C ALA A 33 -12.60 -14.29 -5.18
N SER A 34 -11.87 -14.61 -6.24
CA SER A 34 -11.27 -15.94 -6.47
C SER A 34 -9.83 -16.01 -5.96
N GLY A 35 -9.17 -14.87 -5.82
CA GLY A 35 -7.82 -14.74 -5.31
C GLY A 35 -7.54 -13.34 -4.77
N PHE A 36 -6.37 -13.16 -4.14
CA PHE A 36 -6.01 -11.96 -3.43
C PHE A 36 -4.62 -11.48 -3.79
N GLN A 37 -4.43 -10.15 -3.83
CA GLN A 37 -3.14 -9.51 -3.96
C GLN A 37 -2.93 -8.55 -2.78
N VAL A 38 -1.87 -8.76 -2.00
CA VAL A 38 -1.47 -7.91 -0.89
C VAL A 38 -0.22 -7.11 -1.26
N GLY A 39 -0.15 -5.87 -0.82
CA GLY A 39 0.99 -4.99 -1.09
C GLY A 39 1.45 -4.29 0.19
N SER A 40 0.65 -3.39 0.74
CA SER A 40 1.01 -2.58 1.92
C SER A 40 1.42 -3.42 3.12
N LEU A 41 0.81 -4.58 3.32
CA LEU A 41 1.14 -5.54 4.38
C LEU A 41 2.63 -5.92 4.39
N LEU A 42 3.27 -5.96 3.22
CA LEU A 42 4.65 -6.41 3.05
C LEU A 42 5.69 -5.28 3.08
N LEU A 43 5.27 -4.02 3.25
CA LEU A 43 6.18 -2.87 3.17
C LEU A 43 7.28 -2.87 4.24
N LYS A 44 7.03 -3.42 5.43
CA LYS A 44 8.04 -3.54 6.49
C LYS A 44 8.71 -4.92 6.55
N SER A 45 8.35 -5.86 5.68
CA SER A 45 8.98 -7.19 5.66
C SER A 45 10.50 -7.09 5.52
N LYS A 46 11.21 -8.16 5.91
CA LYS A 46 12.68 -8.22 5.79
C LYS A 46 13.15 -8.02 4.37
N GLU A 47 12.43 -8.56 3.39
CA GLU A 47 12.78 -8.51 1.96
C GLU A 47 12.30 -7.22 1.27
N SER A 48 11.55 -6.36 1.96
CA SER A 48 11.13 -5.09 1.40
C SER A 48 12.33 -4.21 1.02
N ALA A 49 12.29 -3.64 -0.19
CA ALA A 49 13.32 -2.73 -0.68
C ALA A 49 13.33 -1.34 0.00
N LEU A 50 12.39 -1.08 0.92
CA LEU A 50 12.41 0.14 1.71
C LEU A 50 13.60 0.12 2.67
N LEU A 51 14.30 1.25 2.77
CA LEU A 51 15.37 1.45 3.72
C LEU A 51 14.82 1.59 5.15
N ASP A 52 15.66 1.36 6.17
CA ASP A 52 15.23 1.38 7.58
C ASP A 52 14.52 2.66 7.99
N PHE A 53 15.01 3.82 7.54
CA PHE A 53 14.37 5.10 7.83
C PHE A 53 13.01 5.27 7.11
N GLU A 54 12.83 4.65 5.92
CA GLU A 54 11.55 4.59 5.22
C GLU A 54 10.58 3.66 5.96
N LYS A 55 11.06 2.49 6.42
CA LYS A 55 10.27 1.56 7.27
C LYS A 55 9.88 2.20 8.61
N ALA A 56 10.80 2.96 9.23
CA ALA A 56 10.53 3.70 10.46
C ALA A 56 9.40 4.74 10.27
N ARG A 57 9.34 5.39 9.11
CA ARG A 57 8.27 6.35 8.79
C ARG A 57 6.89 5.71 8.78
N LEU A 58 6.78 4.41 8.41
CA LEU A 58 5.51 3.67 8.43
C LEU A 58 4.96 3.44 9.84
N SER A 59 5.80 3.41 10.86
CA SER A 59 5.41 3.07 12.24
C SER A 59 4.61 4.17 12.97
N GLY A 60 4.63 5.41 12.48
CA GLY A 60 3.93 6.55 13.12
C GLY A 60 2.86 7.18 12.24
N VAL A 61 2.37 6.43 11.24
CA VAL A 61 1.42 6.95 10.25
C VAL A 61 -0.01 6.66 10.69
N ASN A 62 -0.88 7.65 10.58
CA ASN A 62 -2.32 7.50 10.74
C ASN A 62 -3.02 7.45 9.37
N GLU A 63 -4.27 7.02 9.33
CA GLU A 63 -5.05 6.97 8.08
C GLU A 63 -5.16 8.34 7.39
N SER A 64 -5.25 9.42 8.19
CA SER A 64 -5.28 10.80 7.70
C SER A 64 -3.98 11.25 7.02
N ASP A 65 -2.87 10.56 7.27
CA ASP A 65 -1.59 10.83 6.62
C ASP A 65 -1.47 10.17 5.24
N ILE A 66 -2.41 9.29 4.89
CA ILE A 66 -2.43 8.62 3.60
C ILE A 66 -3.24 9.45 2.61
N VAL A 67 -2.55 10.09 1.69
CA VAL A 67 -3.13 11.01 0.72
C VAL A 67 -3.05 10.49 -0.71
N LEU A 68 -4.00 10.89 -1.54
CA LEU A 68 -3.95 10.67 -2.98
C LEU A 68 -3.24 11.88 -3.62
N THR A 69 -2.10 11.65 -4.24
CA THR A 69 -1.25 12.71 -4.76
C THR A 69 -0.71 12.41 -6.15
N ARG A 70 -0.38 13.46 -6.91
CA ARG A 70 0.35 13.42 -8.19
C ARG A 70 1.78 13.96 -8.05
N SER A 71 2.16 14.46 -6.90
CA SER A 71 3.36 15.29 -6.68
C SER A 71 4.66 14.65 -7.17
N PHE A 72 4.82 13.33 -7.04
CA PHE A 72 6.04 12.64 -7.45
C PHE A 72 6.05 12.17 -8.90
N SER A 73 4.93 11.70 -9.41
CA SER A 73 4.92 11.05 -10.74
C SER A 73 4.10 11.78 -11.80
N GLY A 74 3.20 12.67 -11.42
CA GLY A 74 2.21 13.26 -12.33
C GLY A 74 0.94 12.40 -12.51
N ARG A 75 0.92 11.17 -11.95
CA ARG A 75 -0.26 10.29 -11.86
C ARG A 75 -0.70 10.13 -10.42
N TYR A 76 -1.99 9.97 -10.21
CA TYR A 76 -2.53 9.73 -8.88
C TYR A 76 -2.04 8.40 -8.29
N ALA A 77 -1.50 8.48 -7.08
CA ALA A 77 -1.11 7.33 -6.27
C ALA A 77 -1.35 7.65 -4.79
N ARG A 78 -1.61 6.63 -3.98
CA ARG A 78 -1.70 6.80 -2.51
C ARG A 78 -0.35 6.59 -1.88
N GLY A 79 0.00 7.51 -0.98
CA GLY A 79 1.23 7.44 -0.22
C GLY A 79 1.19 8.29 1.04
N ILE A 80 2.25 8.22 1.81
CA ILE A 80 2.40 8.98 3.05
C ILE A 80 2.63 10.45 2.71
N LYS A 81 1.81 11.30 3.29
CA LYS A 81 1.93 12.76 3.24
C LYS A 81 3.27 13.22 3.80
N ASN A 82 3.93 14.15 3.12
CA ASN A 82 5.20 14.72 3.51
C ASN A 82 5.32 16.18 3.02
N LYS A 83 6.38 16.86 3.42
CA LYS A 83 6.58 18.28 3.10
C LYS A 83 6.61 18.58 1.60
N PHE A 84 7.19 17.66 0.80
CA PHE A 84 7.23 17.85 -0.64
C PHE A 84 5.83 17.80 -1.26
N ILE A 85 5.01 16.83 -0.84
CA ILE A 85 3.61 16.72 -1.29
C ILE A 85 2.84 17.98 -0.91
N GLU A 86 2.93 18.42 0.35
CA GLU A 86 2.22 19.62 0.83
C GLU A 86 2.59 20.88 0.03
N ALA A 87 3.88 21.10 -0.16
CA ALA A 87 4.36 22.27 -0.88
C ALA A 87 3.93 22.26 -2.36
N LEU A 88 4.00 21.09 -3.03
CA LEU A 88 3.72 21.01 -4.45
C LEU A 88 2.23 21.02 -4.77
N GLU A 89 1.40 20.38 -3.95
CA GLU A 89 -0.06 20.45 -4.07
C GLU A 89 -0.58 21.88 -3.79
N ALA A 90 -0.03 22.57 -2.79
CA ALA A 90 -0.35 23.97 -2.52
C ALA A 90 0.04 24.90 -3.67
N ALA A 91 1.18 24.66 -4.31
CA ALA A 91 1.64 25.44 -5.45
C ALA A 91 0.89 25.13 -6.76
N GLN A 92 0.15 24.02 -6.84
CA GLN A 92 -0.56 23.53 -8.04
C GLN A 92 0.33 23.42 -9.31
N LYS A 93 1.64 23.22 -9.13
CA LYS A 93 2.63 23.16 -10.21
C LYS A 93 3.12 21.73 -10.46
N ILE A 94 2.20 20.84 -10.81
CA ILE A 94 2.50 19.42 -11.06
C ILE A 94 2.41 19.13 -12.54
N LEU A 95 3.51 18.69 -13.12
CA LEU A 95 3.57 18.28 -14.53
C LEU A 95 2.86 16.93 -14.75
N PRO A 96 2.38 16.67 -15.98
CA PRO A 96 1.85 15.35 -16.31
C PRO A 96 2.97 14.27 -16.33
N TYR A 97 2.57 13.02 -16.13
CA TYR A 97 3.46 11.87 -16.37
C TYR A 97 3.87 11.82 -17.86
N PRO A 98 5.14 11.48 -18.21
CA PRO A 98 6.22 11.05 -17.33
C PRO A 98 7.11 12.21 -16.81
N TYR A 99 6.87 13.45 -17.24
CA TYR A 99 7.75 14.59 -16.96
C TYR A 99 7.95 14.83 -15.45
N GLN A 100 6.87 14.80 -14.69
CA GLN A 100 6.94 14.95 -13.23
C GLN A 100 7.80 13.85 -12.59
N ASN A 101 7.62 12.60 -13.02
CA ASN A 101 8.40 11.48 -12.51
C ASN A 101 9.90 11.62 -12.79
N THR A 102 10.25 12.09 -13.97
CA THR A 102 11.64 12.35 -14.37
C THR A 102 12.23 13.48 -13.55
N LEU A 103 11.52 14.60 -13.45
CA LEU A 103 11.96 15.78 -12.71
C LEU A 103 12.23 15.47 -11.22
N THR A 104 11.37 14.68 -10.58
CA THR A 104 11.51 14.34 -9.16
C THR A 104 12.46 13.18 -8.90
N GLY A 105 12.99 12.54 -9.95
CA GLY A 105 13.87 11.38 -9.82
C GLY A 105 15.14 11.68 -9.04
N GLU A 106 15.84 12.74 -9.40
CA GLU A 106 17.07 13.15 -8.71
C GLU A 106 16.81 13.64 -7.30
N LEU A 107 15.73 14.39 -7.09
CA LEU A 107 15.30 14.80 -5.73
C LEU A 107 15.15 13.59 -4.81
N ARG A 108 14.42 12.56 -5.24
CA ARG A 108 14.20 11.33 -4.47
C ARG A 108 15.51 10.58 -4.21
N ARG A 109 16.42 10.54 -5.21
CA ARG A 109 17.73 9.91 -5.05
C ARG A 109 18.56 10.60 -3.97
N VAL A 110 18.67 11.92 -4.03
CA VAL A 110 19.41 12.72 -3.03
C VAL A 110 18.75 12.62 -1.65
N ALA A 111 17.42 12.66 -1.58
CA ALA A 111 16.69 12.51 -0.32
C ALA A 111 16.95 11.16 0.35
N ARG A 112 17.04 10.06 -0.43
CA ARG A 112 17.42 8.73 0.10
C ARG A 112 18.83 8.70 0.64
N ILE A 113 19.80 9.28 -0.06
CA ILE A 113 21.20 9.37 0.42
C ILE A 113 21.25 10.11 1.77
N ASN A 114 20.49 11.19 1.90
CA ASN A 114 20.42 12.00 3.11
C ASN A 114 19.41 11.47 4.15
N ARG A 115 18.81 10.30 3.92
CA ARG A 115 17.80 9.68 4.81
C ARG A 115 16.65 10.63 5.17
N ASN A 116 16.22 11.45 4.20
CA ASN A 116 15.18 12.47 4.41
C ASN A 116 13.83 12.02 3.81
N ALA A 117 12.95 11.52 4.67
CA ALA A 117 11.63 11.01 4.29
C ALA A 117 10.67 12.10 3.75
N ASP A 118 10.95 13.38 4.00
CA ASP A 118 10.11 14.49 3.56
C ASP A 118 10.13 14.73 2.03
N PHE A 119 11.09 14.11 1.34
CA PHE A 119 11.28 14.29 -0.11
C PHE A 119 11.32 12.96 -0.90
N ILE A 120 10.79 11.90 -0.31
CA ILE A 120 10.65 10.60 -0.97
C ILE A 120 9.18 10.17 -1.03
N ASN A 121 8.85 9.33 -2.00
CA ASN A 121 7.55 8.71 -2.08
C ASN A 121 7.56 7.35 -1.36
N ILE A 122 6.69 7.18 -0.38
CA ILE A 122 6.38 5.88 0.23
C ILE A 122 4.93 5.58 -0.13
N TRP A 123 4.77 4.68 -1.12
CA TRP A 123 3.45 4.30 -1.58
C TRP A 123 2.84 3.24 -0.66
N THR A 124 1.64 3.50 -0.16
CA THR A 124 0.90 2.58 0.71
C THR A 124 -0.59 2.80 0.56
N GLY A 125 -1.37 1.74 0.78
CA GLY A 125 -2.83 1.84 0.94
C GLY A 125 -3.22 2.29 2.34
N GLN A 126 -4.52 2.36 2.60
CA GLN A 126 -5.07 2.81 3.89
C GLN A 126 -5.00 1.75 5.01
N SER A 127 -4.63 0.51 4.69
CA SER A 127 -4.44 -0.57 5.66
C SER A 127 -3.05 -0.48 6.30
N ILE A 128 -2.89 0.44 7.25
CA ILE A 128 -1.59 0.81 7.85
C ILE A 128 -1.32 0.14 9.21
N HIS A 129 -2.29 -0.57 9.78
CA HIS A 129 -2.20 -1.06 11.16
C HIS A 129 -1.51 -2.42 11.31
N SER A 130 -1.12 -3.07 10.22
CA SER A 130 -0.66 -4.46 10.22
C SER A 130 0.74 -4.66 9.65
N TYR A 131 1.59 -3.64 9.72
CA TYR A 131 2.97 -3.79 9.27
C TYR A 131 3.77 -4.74 10.18
N SER A 132 4.37 -5.77 9.57
CA SER A 132 5.22 -6.74 10.25
C SER A 132 6.64 -6.69 9.71
N GLU A 133 7.61 -6.88 10.61
CA GLU A 133 9.05 -6.96 10.30
C GLU A 133 9.54 -8.40 10.10
N LEU A 134 8.62 -9.35 10.07
CA LEU A 134 8.92 -10.75 9.75
C LEU A 134 9.32 -10.90 8.27
N SER A 135 9.76 -12.11 7.90
CA SER A 135 9.95 -12.42 6.48
C SER A 135 8.61 -12.39 5.72
N THR A 136 8.67 -12.06 4.44
CA THR A 136 7.48 -12.13 3.57
C THR A 136 6.82 -13.51 3.61
N ALA A 137 7.63 -14.57 3.66
CA ALA A 137 7.13 -15.95 3.77
C ALA A 137 6.35 -16.18 5.08
N ASP A 138 6.87 -15.69 6.21
CA ASP A 138 6.21 -15.85 7.51
C ASP A 138 4.93 -15.02 7.59
N ILE A 139 4.93 -13.79 7.06
CA ILE A 139 3.74 -12.93 7.01
C ILE A 139 2.63 -13.62 6.19
N ILE A 140 2.96 -14.17 5.03
CA ILE A 140 1.97 -14.85 4.18
C ILE A 140 1.48 -16.15 4.83
N ARG A 141 2.39 -16.93 5.44
CA ARG A 141 2.03 -18.17 6.16
C ARG A 141 1.06 -17.88 7.30
N SER A 142 1.39 -16.90 8.16
CA SER A 142 0.52 -16.49 9.26
C SER A 142 -0.86 -16.04 8.76
N LEU A 143 -0.91 -15.29 7.67
CA LEU A 143 -2.17 -14.85 7.07
C LEU A 143 -3.02 -16.04 6.56
N ILE A 144 -2.40 -17.07 5.99
CA ILE A 144 -3.09 -18.28 5.52
C ILE A 144 -3.64 -19.07 6.72
N GLU A 145 -2.82 -19.28 7.75
CA GLU A 145 -3.21 -19.97 8.98
C GLU A 145 -4.40 -19.27 9.67
N GLU A 146 -4.36 -17.94 9.79
CA GLU A 146 -5.48 -17.16 10.33
C GLU A 146 -6.77 -17.34 9.51
N VAL A 147 -6.66 -17.41 8.18
CA VAL A 147 -7.81 -17.64 7.29
C VAL A 147 -8.41 -19.02 7.52
N GLU A 148 -7.59 -20.07 7.69
CA GLU A 148 -8.04 -21.43 7.95
C GLU A 148 -8.74 -21.56 9.30
N ILE A 149 -8.18 -20.96 10.36
CA ILE A 149 -8.76 -20.93 11.70
C ILE A 149 -10.12 -20.23 11.67
N LEU A 150 -10.21 -19.06 11.05
CA LEU A 150 -11.45 -18.31 10.96
C LEU A 150 -12.52 -19.07 10.16
N HIS A 151 -12.13 -19.75 9.09
CA HIS A 151 -13.05 -20.58 8.28
C HIS A 151 -13.65 -21.70 9.14
N THR A 152 -12.84 -22.39 9.93
CA THR A 152 -13.29 -23.46 10.81
C THR A 152 -14.27 -22.95 11.89
N SER A 153 -14.05 -21.75 12.42
CA SER A 153 -14.90 -21.15 13.46
C SER A 153 -16.25 -20.62 12.95
N LEU A 154 -16.39 -20.40 11.65
CA LEU A 154 -17.65 -19.92 11.02
C LEU A 154 -18.56 -21.07 10.53
N VAL A 155 -18.10 -22.30 10.59
CA VAL A 155 -18.85 -23.50 10.12
C VAL A 155 -19.56 -24.24 11.29
N VAL A 156 -19.57 -23.65 12.49
CA VAL A 156 -20.26 -24.19 13.68
C VAL A 156 -21.66 -23.65 13.81
#